data_3fe13a9d8d2b67e9a94fba3138dfcf6c
#
_entry.id   3fe13a9d8d2b67e9a94fba3138dfcf6c
#
_cell.length_a   1.000
_cell.length_b   1.000
_cell.length_c   1.000
_cell.angle_alpha   90.00
_cell.angle_beta   90.00
_cell.angle_gamma   90.00
#
_symmetry.space_group_name_H-M   'P 1'
#
loop_
_entity.id
_entity.type
_entity.pdbx_description
1 polymer ?
#
loop_
_entity_poly.entity_id
_entity_poly.type
_entity_poly.pdbx_seq_one_letter_code
_entity_poly.pdbx_strand_id
1 'polypeptide(L)'
;MPHSTYARHQMGSATLDASGEYEAGSFATFTLTYTAGYFGIDDTGSLKIVHRFASDMGKPQFNAPKGWNYTTVQASNGAVLHVEYDNKRNIRPWDKTLFIRVVRGYLEEGDQIVVRFGDTRAGSPGMRVQTFTEPTFEFKVLVDAFATYDYTEIEQSPTISVVAGPPVQYKAILPSLAVAGAAFRLGFKGEDKWGNPSGKVGRSFTLRPNMPVENLPSTITLAQGQLALTLDNLRVAQPGELRIDVLDGEEVVATSTPCRVVAQAAHRHFWGDLHGQSEETIGTNSAR
;
A
#
# COMPACT_ATOMS: atom_id res chain seq x y z
N MET A 1 -14.14 -10.98 -32.22
CA MET A 1 -13.70 -9.57 -32.27
C MET A 1 -14.02 -8.98 -30.92
N PRO A 2 -13.07 -8.42 -30.22
CA PRO A 2 -13.38 -7.83 -28.94
C PRO A 2 -14.36 -6.69 -29.15
N HIS A 3 -15.41 -6.69 -28.37
CA HIS A 3 -16.33 -5.55 -28.23
C HIS A 3 -15.65 -4.39 -27.46
N SER A 4 -14.35 -4.25 -27.62
CA SER A 4 -13.52 -3.20 -27.01
C SER A 4 -13.83 -1.78 -27.47
N THR A 5 -14.95 -1.61 -28.15
CA THR A 5 -15.43 -0.32 -28.66
C THR A 5 -16.41 0.41 -27.73
N TYR A 6 -16.80 -0.20 -26.62
CA TYR A 6 -17.61 0.52 -25.64
C TYR A 6 -16.76 1.57 -24.95
N ALA A 7 -17.20 2.81 -25.04
CA ALA A 7 -16.50 3.90 -24.39
C ALA A 7 -16.62 3.78 -22.85
N ARG A 8 -15.52 3.97 -22.14
CA ARG A 8 -15.44 3.79 -20.68
C ARG A 8 -16.51 4.62 -19.94
N HIS A 9 -16.81 5.84 -20.40
CA HIS A 9 -17.82 6.70 -19.81
C HIS A 9 -19.25 6.14 -19.90
N GLN A 10 -19.50 5.22 -20.85
CA GLN A 10 -20.81 4.58 -21.02
C GLN A 10 -21.03 3.40 -20.06
N MET A 11 -19.95 2.93 -19.40
CA MET A 11 -20.00 1.83 -18.43
C MET A 11 -20.41 2.26 -17.03
N GLY A 12 -20.71 3.54 -16.84
CA GLY A 12 -21.09 4.09 -15.56
C GLY A 12 -19.93 4.71 -14.80
N SER A 13 -20.17 4.96 -13.52
CA SER A 13 -19.23 5.61 -12.63
C SER A 13 -19.18 4.92 -11.27
N ALA A 14 -18.13 5.15 -10.51
CA ALA A 14 -18.04 4.69 -9.13
C ALA A 14 -17.54 5.82 -8.23
N THR A 15 -18.13 5.89 -7.04
CA THR A 15 -17.70 6.79 -5.97
C THR A 15 -17.40 6.00 -4.71
N LEU A 16 -16.54 6.53 -3.87
CA LEU A 16 -16.25 6.00 -2.55
C LEU A 16 -16.61 7.05 -1.50
N ASP A 17 -17.39 6.69 -0.47
CA ASP A 17 -17.75 7.60 0.62
C ASP A 17 -16.60 7.90 1.56
N ALA A 18 -15.48 7.22 1.37
CA ALA A 18 -14.27 7.34 2.13
C ALA A 18 -13.25 8.13 1.30
N SER A 19 -13.00 9.36 1.67
CA SER A 19 -11.90 10.17 1.13
C SER A 19 -10.86 10.38 2.23
N GLY A 20 -9.58 10.18 1.91
CA GLY A 20 -8.52 10.52 2.83
C GLY A 20 -7.46 9.45 3.04
N GLU A 21 -6.74 9.60 4.14
CA GLU A 21 -5.63 8.75 4.53
C GLU A 21 -6.10 7.68 5.52
N TYR A 22 -5.69 6.44 5.26
CA TYR A 22 -5.95 5.30 6.14
C TYR A 22 -4.64 4.72 6.63
N GLU A 23 -4.55 4.48 7.93
CA GLU A 23 -3.34 3.90 8.52
C GLU A 23 -3.19 2.42 8.11
N ALA A 24 -1.98 2.05 7.69
CA ALA A 24 -1.62 0.69 7.33
C ALA A 24 -2.01 -0.33 8.42
N GLY A 25 -2.75 -1.37 8.04
CA GLY A 25 -3.24 -2.41 8.94
C GLY A 25 -4.34 -2.00 9.92
N SER A 26 -4.89 -0.78 9.80
CA SER A 26 -6.09 -0.37 10.56
C SER A 26 -7.36 -1.06 10.03
N PHE A 27 -8.46 -0.88 10.73
CA PHE A 27 -9.78 -1.32 10.28
C PHE A 27 -10.61 -0.11 9.86
N ALA A 28 -11.25 -0.20 8.69
CA ALA A 28 -12.08 0.85 8.14
C ALA A 28 -13.32 0.29 7.43
N THR A 29 -14.30 1.14 7.19
CA THR A 29 -15.44 0.84 6.32
C THR A 29 -15.32 1.70 5.07
N PHE A 30 -15.52 1.09 3.91
CA PHE A 30 -15.52 1.76 2.61
C PHE A 30 -16.85 1.46 1.92
N THR A 31 -17.63 2.49 1.61
CA THR A 31 -18.85 2.31 0.81
C THR A 31 -18.57 2.75 -0.61
N LEU A 32 -18.44 1.77 -1.51
CA LEU A 32 -18.34 2.01 -2.95
C LEU A 32 -19.74 1.96 -3.55
N THR A 33 -20.12 3.03 -4.22
CA THR A 33 -21.37 3.11 -4.98
C THR A 33 -21.02 3.14 -6.46
N TYR A 34 -21.35 2.06 -7.16
CA TYR A 34 -21.33 2.02 -8.61
C TYR A 34 -22.69 2.51 -9.13
N THR A 35 -22.69 3.42 -10.08
CA THR A 35 -23.89 3.89 -10.80
C THR A 35 -23.80 3.41 -12.24
N ALA A 36 -24.80 2.65 -12.67
CA ALA A 36 -24.87 2.08 -14.00
C ALA A 36 -24.91 3.19 -15.07
N GLY A 37 -24.14 2.98 -16.12
CA GLY A 37 -24.08 3.92 -17.25
C GLY A 37 -25.15 3.65 -18.30
N TYR A 38 -24.96 4.23 -19.46
CA TYR A 38 -25.90 4.22 -20.58
C TYR A 38 -26.46 2.84 -20.96
N PHE A 39 -25.66 1.79 -20.84
CA PHE A 39 -26.10 0.42 -21.17
C PHE A 39 -26.76 -0.32 -20.01
N GLY A 40 -26.73 0.24 -18.79
CA GLY A 40 -27.15 -0.52 -17.63
C GLY A 40 -26.27 -1.74 -17.34
N ILE A 41 -26.86 -2.76 -16.73
CA ILE A 41 -26.30 -4.13 -16.60
C ILE A 41 -27.43 -5.11 -16.84
N ASP A 42 -27.32 -5.91 -17.87
CA ASP A 42 -28.32 -6.88 -18.30
C ASP A 42 -28.45 -8.07 -17.32
N ASP A 43 -29.51 -8.87 -17.46
CA ASP A 43 -29.63 -10.14 -16.74
C ASP A 43 -28.39 -11.02 -17.03
N THR A 44 -27.78 -11.55 -15.96
CA THR A 44 -26.49 -12.27 -15.98
C THR A 44 -25.25 -11.41 -16.27
N GLY A 45 -25.40 -10.12 -16.58
CA GLY A 45 -24.28 -9.17 -16.60
C GLY A 45 -23.62 -9.02 -15.24
N SER A 46 -22.43 -8.44 -15.19
CA SER A 46 -21.62 -8.46 -13.97
C SER A 46 -20.69 -7.27 -13.80
N LEU A 47 -20.33 -7.04 -12.53
CA LEU A 47 -19.37 -6.05 -12.08
C LEU A 47 -18.22 -6.76 -11.37
N LYS A 48 -17.00 -6.34 -11.62
CA LYS A 48 -15.82 -6.71 -10.84
C LYS A 48 -15.25 -5.48 -10.14
N ILE A 49 -14.94 -5.60 -8.86
CA ILE A 49 -14.08 -4.66 -8.16
C ILE A 49 -12.78 -5.40 -7.85
N VAL A 50 -11.68 -4.92 -8.44
CA VAL A 50 -10.43 -5.66 -8.40
C VAL A 50 -9.33 -4.87 -7.72
N HIS A 51 -8.46 -5.59 -6.99
CA HIS A 51 -7.26 -5.06 -6.36
C HIS A 51 -6.02 -5.74 -6.93
N ARG A 52 -4.88 -5.07 -6.80
CA ARG A 52 -3.59 -5.60 -7.25
C ARG A 52 -3.20 -6.85 -6.46
N PHE A 53 -2.56 -7.81 -7.13
CA PHE A 53 -2.14 -9.08 -6.53
C PHE A 53 -1.23 -8.91 -5.30
N ALA A 54 -0.39 -7.86 -5.29
CA ALA A 54 0.54 -7.58 -4.21
C ALA A 54 -0.13 -7.07 -2.93
N SER A 55 -1.36 -6.51 -3.02
CA SER A 55 -2.05 -5.99 -1.85
C SER A 55 -2.42 -7.11 -0.87
N ASP A 56 -2.21 -6.89 0.41
CA ASP A 56 -2.73 -7.72 1.50
C ASP A 56 -3.97 -7.11 2.18
N MET A 57 -4.69 -6.23 1.47
CA MET A 57 -6.02 -5.74 1.88
C MET A 57 -6.90 -6.90 2.33
N GLY A 58 -7.69 -6.69 3.36
CA GLY A 58 -8.60 -7.69 3.90
C GLY A 58 -9.46 -8.32 2.81
N LYS A 59 -9.63 -9.65 2.88
CA LYS A 59 -10.47 -10.39 1.92
C LYS A 59 -11.94 -10.24 2.28
N PRO A 60 -12.79 -9.70 1.40
CA PRO A 60 -14.23 -9.67 1.61
C PRO A 60 -14.81 -11.03 1.97
N GLN A 61 -15.69 -11.09 2.95
CA GLN A 61 -16.47 -12.28 3.32
C GLN A 61 -17.91 -11.87 3.61
N PHE A 62 -18.86 -12.79 3.42
CA PHE A 62 -20.29 -12.50 3.37
C PHE A 62 -21.11 -13.26 4.43
N ASN A 63 -20.49 -14.18 5.17
CA ASN A 63 -21.19 -15.17 6.01
C ASN A 63 -21.05 -14.90 7.51
N ALA A 64 -20.09 -14.07 7.95
CA ALA A 64 -19.84 -13.77 9.36
C ALA A 64 -20.03 -12.27 9.64
N PRO A 65 -21.25 -11.80 9.94
CA PRO A 65 -21.55 -10.37 10.11
C PRO A 65 -20.76 -9.66 11.20
N LYS A 66 -20.28 -10.39 12.22
CA LYS A 66 -19.43 -9.86 13.30
C LYS A 66 -17.93 -10.06 13.04
N GLY A 67 -17.58 -10.78 11.97
CA GLY A 67 -16.19 -11.08 11.61
C GLY A 67 -15.52 -9.93 10.89
N TRP A 68 -14.20 -9.97 10.84
CA TRP A 68 -13.38 -9.04 10.03
C TRP A 68 -13.76 -9.13 8.54
N ASN A 69 -13.67 -8.00 7.85
CA ASN A 69 -13.89 -7.87 6.40
C ASN A 69 -15.33 -8.24 5.96
N TYR A 70 -16.30 -8.23 6.89
CA TYR A 70 -17.68 -8.46 6.48
C TYR A 70 -18.10 -7.44 5.44
N THR A 71 -18.64 -7.93 4.33
CA THR A 71 -18.98 -7.10 3.18
C THR A 71 -20.43 -7.34 2.78
N THR A 72 -21.16 -6.29 2.52
CA THR A 72 -22.54 -6.35 2.03
C THR A 72 -22.64 -5.70 0.66
N VAL A 73 -23.51 -6.24 -0.19
CA VAL A 73 -23.75 -5.74 -1.54
C VAL A 73 -25.24 -5.69 -1.80
N GLN A 74 -25.74 -4.57 -2.33
CA GLN A 74 -27.15 -4.35 -2.60
C GLN A 74 -27.34 -3.56 -3.91
N ALA A 75 -28.35 -3.94 -4.70
CA ALA A 75 -28.82 -3.13 -5.81
C ALA A 75 -29.92 -2.17 -5.35
N SER A 76 -29.97 -0.95 -5.90
CA SER A 76 -30.96 0.09 -5.56
C SER A 76 -32.37 -0.27 -5.99
N ASN A 77 -32.50 -0.99 -7.09
CA ASN A 77 -33.78 -1.34 -7.71
C ASN A 77 -34.33 -2.72 -7.30
N GLY A 78 -33.64 -3.42 -6.38
CA GLY A 78 -34.04 -4.74 -5.87
C GLY A 78 -33.64 -5.92 -6.77
N ALA A 79 -32.81 -5.71 -7.78
CA ALA A 79 -32.20 -6.81 -8.55
C ALA A 79 -31.47 -7.74 -7.61
N VAL A 80 -31.56 -9.06 -7.87
CA VAL A 80 -30.91 -10.08 -7.06
C VAL A 80 -29.48 -10.29 -7.54
N LEU A 81 -28.53 -10.19 -6.63
CA LEU A 81 -27.11 -10.26 -6.91
C LEU A 81 -26.51 -11.54 -6.35
N HIS A 82 -25.67 -12.20 -7.14
CA HIS A 82 -24.71 -13.20 -6.65
C HIS A 82 -23.37 -12.53 -6.41
N VAL A 83 -22.80 -12.76 -5.23
CA VAL A 83 -21.56 -12.09 -4.80
C VAL A 83 -20.57 -13.14 -4.34
N GLU A 84 -19.34 -13.06 -4.83
CA GLU A 84 -18.23 -13.90 -4.40
C GLU A 84 -16.90 -13.17 -4.44
N TYR A 85 -15.92 -13.66 -3.70
CA TYR A 85 -14.56 -13.14 -3.72
C TYR A 85 -13.57 -14.25 -4.09
N ASP A 86 -12.71 -13.97 -5.07
CA ASP A 86 -11.66 -14.88 -5.52
C ASP A 86 -10.35 -14.13 -5.77
N ASN A 87 -9.23 -14.69 -5.32
CA ASN A 87 -7.91 -14.10 -5.50
C ASN A 87 -7.36 -14.18 -6.93
N LYS A 88 -8.02 -14.90 -7.84
CA LYS A 88 -7.51 -15.23 -9.20
C LYS A 88 -8.55 -15.09 -10.30
N ARG A 89 -9.63 -14.38 -10.07
CA ARG A 89 -10.73 -14.30 -11.05
C ARG A 89 -10.54 -13.22 -12.11
N ASN A 90 -9.42 -12.53 -12.12
CA ASN A 90 -9.08 -11.55 -13.14
C ASN A 90 -7.60 -11.68 -13.54
N ILE A 91 -7.18 -10.90 -14.53
CA ILE A 91 -5.83 -10.94 -15.09
C ILE A 91 -4.89 -10.11 -14.21
N ARG A 92 -3.68 -10.60 -13.96
CA ARG A 92 -2.62 -9.82 -13.30
C ARG A 92 -2.39 -8.50 -14.03
N PRO A 93 -2.08 -7.42 -13.30
CA PRO A 93 -1.82 -7.35 -11.86
C PRO A 93 -3.09 -7.20 -10.99
N TRP A 94 -4.29 -7.28 -11.54
CA TRP A 94 -5.59 -6.99 -10.94
C TRP A 94 -6.41 -8.27 -10.71
N ASP A 95 -5.83 -9.27 -10.09
CA ASP A 95 -6.44 -10.59 -9.98
C ASP A 95 -7.33 -10.81 -8.75
N LYS A 96 -7.15 -10.01 -7.66
CA LYS A 96 -7.99 -10.08 -6.45
C LYS A 96 -9.34 -9.43 -6.70
N THR A 97 -10.37 -10.25 -6.82
CA THR A 97 -11.65 -9.85 -7.41
C THR A 97 -12.82 -10.04 -6.44
N LEU A 98 -13.53 -8.99 -6.13
CA LEU A 98 -14.92 -9.04 -5.72
C LEU A 98 -15.77 -9.10 -7.00
N PHE A 99 -16.46 -10.21 -7.20
CA PHE A 99 -17.32 -10.47 -8.34
C PHE A 99 -18.78 -10.34 -7.94
N ILE A 100 -19.54 -9.56 -8.70
CA ILE A 100 -20.95 -9.28 -8.47
C ILE A 100 -21.70 -9.53 -9.78
N ARG A 101 -22.61 -10.49 -9.82
CA ARG A 101 -23.41 -10.83 -10.99
C ARG A 101 -24.88 -10.62 -10.71
N VAL A 102 -25.60 -10.00 -11.65
CA VAL A 102 -27.05 -9.97 -11.63
C VAL A 102 -27.56 -11.38 -11.94
N VAL A 103 -28.40 -11.94 -11.09
CA VAL A 103 -28.95 -13.30 -11.27
C VAL A 103 -30.47 -13.29 -11.47
N ARG A 104 -31.10 -12.17 -11.19
CA ARG A 104 -32.52 -11.90 -11.51
C ARG A 104 -32.77 -10.40 -11.54
N GLY A 105 -33.42 -9.93 -12.59
CA GLY A 105 -33.62 -8.52 -12.88
C GLY A 105 -32.45 -7.99 -13.72
N TYR A 106 -32.33 -6.68 -13.79
CA TYR A 106 -31.30 -5.95 -14.53
C TYR A 106 -31.11 -4.58 -13.87
N LEU A 107 -30.12 -3.82 -14.29
CA LEU A 107 -29.93 -2.43 -13.89
C LEU A 107 -30.14 -1.54 -15.11
N GLU A 108 -30.95 -0.49 -14.97
CA GLU A 108 -31.07 0.59 -15.93
C GLU A 108 -29.99 1.66 -15.70
N GLU A 109 -29.85 2.58 -16.65
CA GLU A 109 -29.00 3.76 -16.47
C GLU A 109 -29.40 4.52 -15.19
N GLY A 110 -28.44 4.79 -14.31
CA GLY A 110 -28.64 5.48 -13.04
C GLY A 110 -28.94 4.56 -11.85
N ASP A 111 -29.30 3.30 -12.06
CA ASP A 111 -29.41 2.33 -10.97
C ASP A 111 -28.04 2.08 -10.31
N GLN A 112 -28.06 1.69 -9.04
CA GLN A 112 -26.85 1.60 -8.25
C GLN A 112 -26.60 0.20 -7.68
N ILE A 113 -25.33 -0.18 -7.61
CA ILE A 113 -24.83 -1.26 -6.73
C ILE A 113 -24.00 -0.63 -5.63
N VAL A 114 -24.45 -0.82 -4.39
CA VAL A 114 -23.76 -0.33 -3.19
C VAL A 114 -23.02 -1.47 -2.53
N VAL A 115 -21.69 -1.36 -2.46
CA VAL A 115 -20.78 -2.30 -1.80
C VAL A 115 -20.24 -1.67 -0.53
N ARG A 116 -20.53 -2.27 0.64
CA ARG A 116 -19.95 -1.84 1.91
C ARG A 116 -18.89 -2.83 2.35
N PHE A 117 -17.63 -2.50 2.07
CA PHE A 117 -16.48 -3.24 2.55
C PHE A 117 -16.27 -2.98 4.05
N GLY A 118 -16.20 -4.03 4.85
CA GLY A 118 -16.07 -3.91 6.30
C GLY A 118 -17.33 -3.32 6.95
N ASP A 119 -18.52 -3.79 6.57
CA ASP A 119 -19.80 -3.30 7.10
C ASP A 119 -19.93 -3.54 8.61
N THR A 120 -19.84 -2.45 9.39
CA THR A 120 -19.84 -2.49 10.85
C THR A 120 -21.22 -2.55 11.47
N ARG A 121 -22.31 -2.39 10.70
CA ARG A 121 -23.69 -2.30 11.20
C ARG A 121 -24.14 -3.55 11.99
N ALA A 122 -23.55 -4.70 11.71
CA ALA A 122 -23.83 -5.95 12.41
C ALA A 122 -22.77 -6.31 13.47
N GLY A 123 -21.82 -5.42 13.77
CA GLY A 123 -20.78 -5.60 14.78
C GLY A 123 -19.43 -6.10 14.26
N SER A 124 -19.19 -6.07 12.94
CA SER A 124 -17.86 -6.26 12.37
C SER A 124 -16.92 -5.11 12.80
N PRO A 125 -15.64 -5.36 13.05
CA PRO A 125 -14.66 -4.29 13.27
C PRO A 125 -14.31 -3.48 12.02
N GLY A 126 -14.73 -3.93 10.84
CA GLY A 126 -14.40 -3.32 9.56
C GLY A 126 -13.57 -4.22 8.65
N MET A 127 -13.11 -3.66 7.53
CA MET A 127 -12.14 -4.26 6.63
C MET A 127 -10.73 -3.88 7.06
N ARG A 128 -9.83 -4.86 7.14
CA ARG A 128 -8.41 -4.58 7.43
C ARG A 128 -7.76 -3.92 6.22
N VAL A 129 -7.25 -2.71 6.41
CA VAL A 129 -6.45 -1.99 5.43
C VAL A 129 -5.13 -2.74 5.20
N GLN A 130 -4.57 -2.68 3.99
CA GLN A 130 -3.28 -3.31 3.72
C GLN A 130 -2.18 -2.80 4.65
N THR A 131 -1.12 -3.61 4.85
CA THR A 131 -0.07 -3.33 5.85
C THR A 131 1.09 -2.48 5.33
N PHE A 132 1.10 -2.12 4.07
CA PHE A 132 2.13 -1.26 3.48
C PHE A 132 1.53 0.00 2.87
N THR A 133 2.33 1.07 2.84
CA THR A 133 1.91 2.39 2.36
C THR A 133 1.73 2.39 0.84
N GLU A 134 0.65 3.03 0.38
CA GLU A 134 0.36 3.23 -1.03
C GLU A 134 -0.45 4.52 -1.19
N PRO A 135 0.05 5.54 -1.91
CA PRO A 135 -0.64 6.82 -2.02
C PRO A 135 -1.91 6.76 -2.88
N THR A 136 -2.04 5.74 -3.72
CA THR A 136 -3.16 5.61 -4.68
C THR A 136 -3.64 4.16 -4.75
N PHE A 137 -4.09 3.62 -3.61
CA PHE A 137 -4.75 2.31 -3.60
C PHE A 137 -6.09 2.41 -4.32
N GLU A 138 -6.22 1.69 -5.44
CA GLU A 138 -7.36 1.78 -6.36
C GLU A 138 -8.35 0.63 -6.13
N PHE A 139 -9.64 0.96 -6.03
CA PHE A 139 -10.75 0.03 -6.16
C PHE A 139 -11.17 -0.01 -7.63
N LYS A 140 -10.42 -0.73 -8.45
CA LYS A 140 -10.61 -0.74 -9.89
C LYS A 140 -11.91 -1.46 -10.26
N VAL A 141 -12.77 -0.76 -11.02
CA VAL A 141 -14.11 -1.22 -11.39
C VAL A 141 -14.14 -1.61 -12.86
N LEU A 142 -14.60 -2.83 -13.14
CA LEU A 142 -14.73 -3.40 -14.46
C LEU A 142 -16.17 -3.88 -14.65
N VAL A 143 -16.77 -3.55 -15.79
CA VAL A 143 -18.19 -3.81 -16.09
C VAL A 143 -18.31 -4.70 -17.30
N ASP A 144 -19.11 -5.75 -17.20
CA ASP A 144 -19.67 -6.55 -18.30
C ASP A 144 -21.17 -6.32 -18.33
N ALA A 145 -21.61 -5.35 -19.11
CA ALA A 145 -23.01 -4.94 -19.18
C ALA A 145 -23.89 -5.98 -19.87
N PHE A 146 -23.34 -6.82 -20.75
CA PHE A 146 -24.09 -7.67 -21.69
C PHE A 146 -23.88 -9.18 -21.47
N ALA A 147 -23.31 -9.58 -20.34
CA ALA A 147 -23.02 -10.99 -20.03
C ALA A 147 -22.10 -11.69 -21.06
N THR A 148 -21.18 -10.97 -21.64
CA THR A 148 -20.24 -11.46 -22.66
C THR A 148 -18.92 -11.97 -22.09
N TYR A 149 -18.67 -11.71 -20.80
CA TYR A 149 -17.40 -11.90 -20.09
C TYR A 149 -16.26 -11.01 -20.63
N ASP A 150 -16.58 -10.03 -21.47
CA ASP A 150 -15.65 -8.98 -21.91
C ASP A 150 -15.87 -7.75 -21.04
N TYR A 151 -14.88 -7.46 -20.18
CA TYR A 151 -14.97 -6.41 -19.16
C TYR A 151 -14.37 -5.11 -19.65
N THR A 152 -15.16 -4.05 -19.57
CA THR A 152 -14.69 -2.69 -19.83
C THR A 152 -14.48 -1.96 -18.51
N GLU A 153 -13.33 -1.32 -18.36
CA GLU A 153 -13.02 -0.44 -17.23
C GLU A 153 -13.86 0.83 -17.29
N ILE A 154 -14.37 1.29 -16.16
CA ILE A 154 -14.98 2.62 -16.07
C ILE A 154 -13.92 3.72 -16.25
N GLU A 155 -14.33 4.95 -16.57
CA GLU A 155 -13.39 6.04 -16.87
C GLU A 155 -12.47 6.37 -15.71
N GLN A 156 -13.00 6.40 -14.48
CA GLN A 156 -12.24 6.69 -13.27
C GLN A 156 -12.70 5.81 -12.10
N SER A 157 -11.82 4.95 -11.63
CA SER A 157 -12.04 4.15 -10.43
C SER A 157 -11.62 4.93 -9.18
N PRO A 158 -12.34 4.80 -8.04
CA PRO A 158 -12.00 5.53 -6.82
C PRO A 158 -10.73 4.97 -6.14
N THR A 159 -10.02 5.87 -5.45
CA THR A 159 -8.77 5.57 -4.74
C THR A 159 -8.80 6.04 -3.30
N ILE A 160 -7.98 5.44 -2.45
CA ILE A 160 -7.63 5.91 -1.11
C ILE A 160 -6.12 6.03 -0.97
N SER A 161 -5.65 6.77 0.04
CA SER A 161 -4.25 6.78 0.43
C SER A 161 -4.04 5.92 1.68
N VAL A 162 -3.07 4.99 1.62
CA VAL A 162 -2.64 4.20 2.78
C VAL A 162 -1.32 4.75 3.29
N VAL A 163 -1.32 5.22 4.54
CA VAL A 163 -0.18 5.88 5.18
C VAL A 163 0.37 5.06 6.33
N ALA A 164 1.63 5.32 6.70
CA ALA A 164 2.23 4.67 7.87
C ALA A 164 1.55 5.09 9.18
N GLY A 165 1.51 4.18 10.13
CA GLY A 165 1.14 4.43 11.51
C GLY A 165 2.19 5.23 12.29
N PRO A 166 1.95 5.50 13.60
CA PRO A 166 2.97 6.05 14.49
C PRO A 166 4.23 5.18 14.52
N PRO A 167 5.43 5.78 14.69
CA PRO A 167 6.65 5.00 14.76
C PRO A 167 6.68 4.18 16.05
N VAL A 168 7.05 2.90 15.93
CA VAL A 168 7.25 1.97 17.06
C VAL A 168 8.69 1.49 17.15
N GLN A 169 9.48 1.72 16.13
CA GLN A 169 10.91 1.40 16.10
C GLN A 169 11.67 2.42 15.26
N TYR A 170 12.98 2.53 15.52
CA TYR A 170 13.87 3.39 14.78
C TYR A 170 15.00 2.60 14.16
N LYS A 171 15.49 3.03 13.00
CA LYS A 171 16.60 2.42 12.27
C LYS A 171 17.66 3.47 12.01
N ALA A 172 18.88 3.18 12.44
CA ALA A 172 20.08 3.92 12.09
C ALA A 172 20.99 3.03 11.23
N ILE A 173 21.37 3.49 10.04
CA ILE A 173 22.05 2.65 9.05
C ILE A 173 23.35 3.31 8.62
N LEU A 174 24.45 2.62 8.87
CA LEU A 174 25.79 2.94 8.38
C LEU A 174 26.17 2.00 7.23
N PRO A 175 27.11 2.37 6.35
CA PRO A 175 27.70 1.44 5.41
C PRO A 175 28.40 0.30 6.17
N SER A 176 28.42 -0.91 5.64
CA SER A 176 29.10 -2.05 6.27
C SER A 176 30.62 -1.92 6.26
N LEU A 177 31.18 -1.11 5.34
CA LEU A 177 32.61 -0.85 5.20
C LEU A 177 32.86 0.63 4.88
N ALA A 178 33.78 1.26 5.59
CA ALA A 178 34.30 2.58 5.30
C ALA A 178 35.85 2.58 5.33
N VAL A 179 36.46 3.52 4.63
CA VAL A 179 37.91 3.74 4.68
C VAL A 179 38.18 4.93 5.60
N ALA A 180 39.18 4.81 6.48
CA ALA A 180 39.59 5.88 7.39
C ALA A 180 39.87 7.17 6.61
N GLY A 181 39.34 8.29 7.09
CA GLY A 181 39.40 9.60 6.41
C GLY A 181 38.46 9.78 5.21
N ALA A 182 37.85 8.71 4.67
CA ALA A 182 36.88 8.83 3.59
C ALA A 182 35.49 9.19 4.11
N ALA A 183 34.74 9.95 3.31
CA ALA A 183 33.37 10.35 3.66
C ALA A 183 32.40 9.17 3.55
N PHE A 184 31.48 9.05 4.49
CA PHE A 184 30.34 8.13 4.46
C PHE A 184 29.07 8.84 4.97
N ARG A 185 27.95 8.12 4.97
CA ARG A 185 26.66 8.64 5.42
C ARG A 185 26.04 7.78 6.51
N LEU A 186 25.21 8.40 7.34
CA LEU A 186 24.28 7.76 8.27
C LEU A 186 22.85 8.04 7.79
N GLY A 187 22.05 7.00 7.58
CA GLY A 187 20.61 7.08 7.38
C GLY A 187 19.88 6.84 8.70
N PHE A 188 18.79 7.59 8.94
CA PHE A 188 17.94 7.43 10.12
C PHE A 188 16.47 7.56 9.73
N LYS A 189 15.61 6.67 10.27
CA LYS A 189 14.16 6.70 10.07
C LYS A 189 13.42 6.09 11.25
N GLY A 190 12.15 6.51 11.44
CA GLY A 190 11.19 5.80 12.26
C GLY A 190 10.33 4.88 11.40
N GLU A 191 9.95 3.73 11.93
CA GLU A 191 9.07 2.76 11.27
C GLU A 191 7.86 2.44 12.13
N ASP A 192 6.70 2.28 11.48
CA ASP A 192 5.51 1.75 12.13
C ASP A 192 5.65 0.24 12.44
N LYS A 193 4.63 -0.35 13.04
CA LYS A 193 4.64 -1.78 13.42
C LYS A 193 4.76 -2.75 12.22
N TRP A 194 4.57 -2.24 11.00
CA TRP A 194 4.64 -3.01 9.76
C TRP A 194 5.95 -2.78 9.00
N GLY A 195 6.81 -1.88 9.49
CA GLY A 195 8.08 -1.54 8.86
C GLY A 195 7.98 -0.40 7.83
N ASN A 196 6.83 0.25 7.71
CA ASN A 196 6.71 1.41 6.84
C ASN A 196 7.44 2.61 7.44
N PRO A 197 8.22 3.37 6.64
CA PRO A 197 8.77 4.64 7.10
C PRO A 197 7.65 5.58 7.52
N SER A 198 7.73 6.08 8.77
CA SER A 198 6.68 6.91 9.35
C SER A 198 7.05 8.39 9.34
N GLY A 199 6.20 9.20 8.71
CA GLY A 199 6.28 10.67 8.80
C GLY A 199 5.73 11.25 10.11
N LYS A 200 5.30 10.42 11.06
CA LYS A 200 4.68 10.85 12.33
C LYS A 200 5.67 10.95 13.50
N VAL A 201 6.97 11.09 13.23
CA VAL A 201 8.01 11.16 14.28
C VAL A 201 8.00 12.51 15.01
N GLY A 202 8.27 13.61 14.33
CA GLY A 202 8.16 14.97 14.84
C GLY A 202 8.99 15.28 16.10
N ARG A 203 10.22 14.70 16.25
CA ARG A 203 11.06 14.90 17.44
C ARG A 203 12.55 14.92 17.16
N SER A 204 13.33 15.34 18.16
CA SER A 204 14.79 15.38 18.11
C SER A 204 15.41 14.24 18.91
N PHE A 205 16.61 13.80 18.47
CA PHE A 205 17.36 12.71 19.07
C PHE A 205 18.80 13.12 19.27
N THR A 206 19.44 12.60 20.33
CA THR A 206 20.87 12.74 20.59
C THR A 206 21.64 11.60 19.93
N LEU A 207 22.80 11.90 19.34
CA LEU A 207 23.69 10.91 18.75
C LEU A 207 24.90 10.66 19.65
N ARG A 208 25.20 9.39 19.92
CA ARG A 208 26.32 8.98 20.75
C ARG A 208 27.15 7.91 20.01
N PRO A 209 28.25 8.31 19.33
CA PRO A 209 29.15 7.35 18.70
C PRO A 209 30.07 6.68 19.73
N ASN A 210 30.48 5.44 19.46
CA ASN A 210 31.46 4.71 20.28
C ASN A 210 32.93 5.11 20.03
N MET A 211 33.16 5.90 18.97
CA MET A 211 34.48 6.44 18.61
C MET A 211 34.30 7.83 17.94
N PRO A 212 35.34 8.67 17.89
CA PRO A 212 35.21 10.01 17.29
C PRO A 212 34.79 9.97 15.83
N VAL A 213 33.75 10.75 15.49
CA VAL A 213 33.23 10.92 14.13
C VAL A 213 33.20 12.42 13.80
N GLU A 214 33.95 12.80 12.78
CA GLU A 214 33.95 14.17 12.25
C GLU A 214 32.64 14.49 11.55
N ASN A 215 32.16 15.72 11.70
CA ASN A 215 30.92 16.25 11.14
C ASN A 215 29.63 15.56 11.66
N LEU A 216 29.70 14.76 12.71
CA LEU A 216 28.51 14.21 13.35
C LEU A 216 27.91 15.27 14.29
N PRO A 217 26.69 15.74 14.06
CA PRO A 217 26.01 16.63 14.99
C PRO A 217 25.69 15.87 16.29
N SER A 218 25.65 16.59 17.42
CA SER A 218 25.23 16.01 18.70
C SER A 218 23.75 15.62 18.72
N THR A 219 22.93 16.33 17.92
CA THR A 219 21.48 16.12 17.83
C THR A 219 21.01 16.15 16.39
N ILE A 220 19.95 15.37 16.10
CA ILE A 220 19.23 15.38 14.83
C ILE A 220 17.75 15.57 15.09
N THR A 221 17.03 16.14 14.14
CA THR A 221 15.56 16.26 14.19
C THR A 221 14.97 15.56 12.98
N LEU A 222 14.07 14.60 13.22
CA LEU A 222 13.23 14.04 12.18
C LEU A 222 11.88 14.74 12.25
N ALA A 223 11.65 15.68 11.34
CA ALA A 223 10.49 16.55 11.35
C ALA A 223 9.19 15.79 11.05
N GLN A 224 8.06 16.36 11.46
CA GLN A 224 6.75 15.86 11.08
C GLN A 224 6.60 15.87 9.54
N GLY A 225 6.14 14.75 8.97
CA GLY A 225 6.04 14.56 7.52
C GLY A 225 7.32 14.04 6.85
N GLN A 226 8.46 14.08 7.54
CA GLN A 226 9.73 13.58 7.02
C GLN A 226 9.85 12.07 7.27
N LEU A 227 10.04 11.28 6.21
CA LEU A 227 10.11 9.82 6.29
C LEU A 227 11.50 9.31 6.74
N ALA A 228 12.55 10.03 6.38
CA ALA A 228 13.93 9.66 6.71
C ALA A 228 14.83 10.88 6.72
N LEU A 229 15.98 10.77 7.42
CA LEU A 229 17.05 11.74 7.45
C LEU A 229 18.34 11.08 6.99
N THR A 230 19.16 11.82 6.26
CA THR A 230 20.53 11.39 5.90
C THR A 230 21.52 12.44 6.37
N LEU A 231 22.55 12.01 7.09
CA LEU A 231 23.72 12.82 7.41
C LEU A 231 24.85 12.42 6.49
N ASP A 232 25.31 13.33 5.69
CA ASP A 232 26.39 13.14 4.72
C ASP A 232 27.74 13.63 5.26
N ASN A 233 28.83 13.27 4.59
CA ASN A 233 30.20 13.73 4.87
C ASN A 233 30.74 13.40 6.26
N LEU A 234 30.22 12.35 6.90
CA LEU A 234 30.79 11.83 8.14
C LEU A 234 32.14 11.18 7.86
N ARG A 235 33.11 11.31 8.79
CA ARG A 235 34.43 10.73 8.66
C ARG A 235 34.90 10.14 9.99
N VAL A 236 35.69 9.07 9.90
CA VAL A 236 36.41 8.49 11.05
C VAL A 236 37.89 8.41 10.69
N ALA A 237 38.74 8.97 11.54
CA ALA A 237 40.19 9.05 11.26
C ALA A 237 40.91 7.72 11.43
N GLN A 238 40.42 6.81 12.30
CA GLN A 238 41.15 5.59 12.67
C GLN A 238 40.35 4.33 12.35
N PRO A 239 41.01 3.24 11.95
CA PRO A 239 40.36 1.95 11.78
C PRO A 239 39.71 1.44 13.07
N GLY A 240 38.64 0.70 12.97
CA GLY A 240 37.86 0.14 14.07
C GLY A 240 36.45 -0.28 13.66
N GLU A 241 35.62 -0.61 14.64
CA GLU A 241 34.17 -0.83 14.41
C GLU A 241 33.42 0.37 14.96
N LEU A 242 32.75 1.12 14.06
CA LEU A 242 31.92 2.23 14.43
C LEU A 242 30.49 1.75 14.67
N ARG A 243 29.89 2.22 15.77
CA ARG A 243 28.46 2.20 16.07
C ARG A 243 28.04 3.57 16.60
N ILE A 244 26.80 3.94 16.30
CA ILE A 244 26.19 5.19 16.75
C ILE A 244 24.88 4.85 17.42
N ASP A 245 24.75 5.15 18.71
CA ASP A 245 23.47 5.11 19.42
C ASP A 245 22.68 6.37 19.11
N VAL A 246 21.37 6.19 18.96
CA VAL A 246 20.38 7.26 18.84
C VAL A 246 19.53 7.23 20.10
N LEU A 247 19.45 8.37 20.79
CA LEU A 247 18.78 8.48 22.09
C LEU A 247 17.60 9.43 22.00
N ASP A 248 16.47 9.04 22.61
CA ASP A 248 15.34 9.91 22.96
C ASP A 248 15.43 10.22 24.46
N GLY A 249 15.88 11.40 24.82
CA GLY A 249 16.30 11.70 26.18
C GLY A 249 17.49 10.81 26.60
N GLU A 250 17.31 9.96 27.61
CA GLU A 250 18.34 9.02 28.10
C GLU A 250 18.19 7.61 27.50
N GLU A 251 17.07 7.32 26.85
CA GLU A 251 16.76 6.00 26.30
C GLU A 251 17.42 5.80 24.94
N VAL A 252 18.11 4.69 24.75
CA VAL A 252 18.64 4.28 23.44
C VAL A 252 17.51 3.67 22.63
N VAL A 253 17.00 4.41 21.65
CA VAL A 253 15.90 3.98 20.76
C VAL A 253 16.37 3.28 19.49
N ALA A 254 17.64 3.45 19.12
CA ALA A 254 18.30 2.70 18.06
C ALA A 254 19.82 2.66 18.25
N THR A 255 20.46 1.56 17.84
CA THR A 255 21.88 1.48 17.60
C THR A 255 22.11 1.23 16.12
N SER A 256 23.05 1.94 15.51
CA SER A 256 23.31 1.80 14.08
C SER A 256 23.76 0.39 13.71
N THR A 257 23.59 0.01 12.44
CA THR A 257 24.32 -1.11 11.87
C THR A 257 25.83 -0.91 12.07
N PRO A 258 26.62 -1.99 12.31
CA PRO A 258 28.07 -1.87 12.47
C PRO A 258 28.74 -1.42 11.16
N CYS A 259 29.68 -0.48 11.26
CA CYS A 259 30.54 -0.10 10.15
C CYS A 259 31.98 -0.48 10.45
N ARG A 260 32.54 -1.38 9.64
CA ARG A 260 33.96 -1.72 9.71
C ARG A 260 34.76 -0.60 9.02
N VAL A 261 35.55 0.14 9.79
CA VAL A 261 36.47 1.15 9.28
C VAL A 261 37.86 0.52 9.11
N VAL A 262 38.42 0.60 7.92
CA VAL A 262 39.74 0.03 7.55
C VAL A 262 40.64 1.13 7.04
N ALA A 263 41.97 0.93 7.18
CA ALA A 263 42.95 1.90 6.67
C ALA A 263 42.91 2.00 5.12
N GLN A 264 42.70 0.86 4.45
CA GLN A 264 42.61 0.79 2.99
C GLN A 264 41.62 -0.32 2.60
N ALA A 265 40.95 -0.16 1.48
CA ALA A 265 40.07 -1.17 0.91
C ALA A 265 40.25 -1.23 -0.62
N ALA A 266 40.41 -2.43 -1.15
CA ALA A 266 40.49 -2.64 -2.60
C ALA A 266 39.11 -2.42 -3.27
N HIS A 267 38.03 -2.71 -2.55
CA HIS A 267 36.66 -2.60 -3.03
C HIS A 267 35.78 -1.90 -2.00
N ARG A 268 34.71 -1.25 -2.47
CA ARG A 268 33.62 -0.75 -1.63
C ARG A 268 32.51 -1.79 -1.58
N HIS A 269 31.86 -1.93 -0.44
CA HIS A 269 30.66 -2.76 -0.32
C HIS A 269 29.42 -1.92 -0.63
N PHE A 270 28.58 -2.40 -1.54
CA PHE A 270 27.27 -1.88 -1.81
C PHE A 270 26.24 -3.00 -1.60
N TRP A 271 25.17 -2.67 -0.92
CA TRP A 271 24.05 -3.57 -0.70
C TRP A 271 22.87 -3.10 -1.52
N GLY A 272 22.27 -3.99 -2.26
CA GLY A 272 21.12 -3.70 -3.12
C GLY A 272 20.40 -4.97 -3.51
N ASP A 273 19.18 -4.82 -3.93
CA ASP A 273 18.37 -5.85 -4.54
C ASP A 273 18.31 -5.60 -6.06
N LEU A 274 18.75 -6.57 -6.84
CA LEU A 274 18.59 -6.56 -8.30
C LEU A 274 17.21 -7.10 -8.64
N HIS A 275 16.20 -6.26 -8.40
CA HIS A 275 14.81 -6.63 -8.55
C HIS A 275 14.34 -6.42 -9.99
N GLY A 276 14.52 -7.42 -10.83
CA GLY A 276 14.00 -7.45 -12.21
C GLY A 276 12.75 -8.32 -12.30
N GLN A 277 11.65 -7.74 -12.78
CA GLN A 277 10.39 -8.45 -13.01
C GLN A 277 9.83 -8.10 -14.38
N SER A 278 9.40 -9.12 -15.11
CA SER A 278 8.72 -9.00 -16.40
C SER A 278 7.52 -9.95 -16.46
N GLU A 279 6.74 -9.89 -17.52
CA GLU A 279 5.60 -10.81 -17.72
C GLU A 279 6.00 -12.28 -17.78
N GLU A 280 7.26 -12.57 -18.10
CA GLU A 280 7.82 -13.93 -18.12
C GLU A 280 8.02 -14.48 -16.69
N THR A 281 7.93 -13.63 -15.66
CA THR A 281 7.99 -14.00 -14.24
C THR A 281 6.71 -13.59 -13.52
N ILE A 282 6.75 -12.52 -12.73
CA ILE A 282 5.59 -11.99 -11.99
C ILE A 282 5.30 -10.51 -12.33
N GLY A 283 6.06 -9.93 -13.23
CA GLY A 283 5.87 -8.57 -13.71
C GLY A 283 4.69 -8.43 -14.67
N THR A 284 4.47 -7.22 -15.15
CA THR A 284 3.32 -6.87 -15.98
C THR A 284 3.69 -6.35 -17.35
N ASN A 285 4.95 -6.08 -17.58
CA ASN A 285 5.48 -5.61 -18.87
C ASN A 285 6.51 -6.61 -19.41
N SER A 286 6.58 -6.71 -20.73
CA SER A 286 7.62 -7.51 -21.41
C SER A 286 9.02 -6.99 -21.07
N ALA A 287 9.98 -7.90 -21.04
CA ALA A 287 11.41 -7.58 -20.92
C ALA A 287 12.01 -7.07 -22.26
N ARG A 288 11.24 -7.03 -23.34
CA ARG A 288 11.67 -6.64 -24.70
C ARG A 288 11.28 -5.22 -25.05
#